data_5033eaa5b33eb7036ec60a5d295ee7db
#
_entry.id   5033eaa5b33eb7036ec60a5d295ee7db
#
_cell.length_a   1.000
_cell.length_b   1.000
_cell.length_c   1.000
_cell.angle_alpha   90.00
_cell.angle_beta   90.00
_cell.angle_gamma   90.00
#
_symmetry.space_group_name_H-M   'P 1'
#
loop_
_entity.id
_entity.type
_entity.pdbx_description
1 polymer ?
#
loop_
_entity_poly.entity_id
_entity_poly.type
_entity_poly.pdbx_seq_one_letter_code
_entity_poly.pdbx_strand_id
1 'polypeptide(L)'
;DPKESLFAGGGLACTCFYGLLIAGISLTAFFTIPYAVILEKQIPLTINNFATVLSHEAILNRAQTYAFTVLGMSQLFHAVGMRDMRKSIFRMNHFNNKLMIAACVIGFLLQFAVTEIPFLTAAFGTAHLSLREWLRLGILAAFPLLAHELMILFSFDFVKKGNRKHKLQANTVSES
;
A
#
# COMPACT_ATOMS: atom_id res chain seq x y z
N ASP A 1 -3.48 -6.81 -25.78
CA ASP A 1 -4.36 -6.24 -26.78
C ASP A 1 -4.87 -4.89 -26.26
N PRO A 2 -4.70 -3.76 -26.99
CA PRO A 2 -5.13 -2.43 -26.51
C PRO A 2 -6.67 -2.31 -26.34
N LYS A 3 -7.43 -3.30 -26.75
CA LYS A 3 -8.90 -3.37 -26.59
C LYS A 3 -9.34 -4.20 -25.39
N GLU A 4 -8.42 -4.83 -24.67
CA GLU A 4 -8.76 -5.62 -23.51
C GLU A 4 -8.97 -4.70 -22.29
N SER A 5 -10.10 -4.85 -21.61
CA SER A 5 -10.39 -4.05 -20.40
C SER A 5 -9.32 -4.32 -19.33
N LEU A 6 -8.85 -3.28 -18.66
CA LEU A 6 -7.91 -3.36 -17.51
C LEU A 6 -8.39 -4.31 -16.41
N PHE A 7 -9.70 -4.58 -16.36
CA PHE A 7 -10.33 -5.47 -15.39
C PHE A 7 -10.59 -6.88 -15.91
N ALA A 8 -10.25 -7.16 -17.19
CA ALA A 8 -10.37 -8.49 -17.76
C ALA A 8 -9.34 -9.46 -17.15
N GLY A 9 -9.62 -10.76 -17.22
CA GLY A 9 -8.66 -11.80 -16.86
C GLY A 9 -8.24 -11.86 -15.38
N GLY A 10 -9.03 -11.30 -14.44
CA GLY A 10 -8.71 -11.32 -13.01
C GLY A 10 -8.06 -10.03 -12.49
N GLY A 11 -7.88 -9.01 -13.35
CA GLY A 11 -7.31 -7.73 -12.95
C GLY A 11 -8.10 -7.04 -11.84
N LEU A 12 -9.43 -7.10 -11.88
CA LEU A 12 -10.30 -6.55 -10.83
C LEU A 12 -10.02 -7.21 -9.46
N ALA A 13 -9.93 -8.54 -9.41
CA ALA A 13 -9.67 -9.26 -8.17
C ALA A 13 -8.29 -8.91 -7.59
N CYS A 14 -7.29 -8.77 -8.44
CA CYS A 14 -5.95 -8.34 -8.06
C CYS A 14 -5.96 -6.91 -7.50
N THR A 15 -6.61 -5.97 -8.19
CA THR A 15 -6.74 -4.57 -7.75
C THR A 15 -7.46 -4.48 -6.40
N CYS A 16 -8.58 -5.20 -6.22
CA CYS A 16 -9.30 -5.24 -4.95
C CYS A 16 -8.45 -5.82 -3.82
N PHE A 17 -7.71 -6.89 -4.07
CA PHE A 17 -6.83 -7.52 -3.08
C PHE A 17 -5.76 -6.54 -2.59
N TYR A 18 -5.01 -5.92 -3.50
CA TYR A 18 -3.97 -4.96 -3.11
C TYR A 18 -4.55 -3.69 -2.52
N GLY A 19 -5.69 -3.21 -3.01
CA GLY A 19 -6.40 -2.06 -2.42
C GLY A 19 -6.79 -2.32 -0.97
N LEU A 20 -7.39 -3.48 -0.67
CA LEU A 20 -7.75 -3.88 0.70
C LEU A 20 -6.51 -4.08 1.58
N LEU A 21 -5.45 -4.67 1.04
CA LEU A 21 -4.19 -4.84 1.76
C LEU A 21 -3.59 -3.49 2.15
N ILE A 22 -3.45 -2.56 1.20
CA ILE A 22 -2.89 -1.22 1.44
C ILE A 22 -3.78 -0.43 2.41
N ALA A 23 -5.10 -0.49 2.26
CA ALA A 23 -6.03 0.12 3.20
C ALA A 23 -5.86 -0.45 4.62
N GLY A 24 -5.77 -1.77 4.76
CA GLY A 24 -5.60 -2.43 6.04
C GLY A 24 -4.31 -2.03 6.76
N ILE A 25 -3.17 -2.03 6.06
CA ILE A 25 -1.88 -1.61 6.66
C ILE A 25 -1.86 -0.11 6.99
N SER A 26 -2.50 0.74 6.19
CA SER A 26 -2.61 2.17 6.46
C SER A 26 -3.47 2.45 7.68
N LEU A 27 -4.60 1.74 7.85
CA LEU A 27 -5.42 1.81 9.05
C LEU A 27 -4.68 1.28 10.28
N THR A 28 -3.90 0.21 10.14
CA THR A 28 -3.05 -0.31 11.22
C THR A 28 -2.05 0.75 11.67
N ALA A 29 -1.41 1.44 10.73
CA ALA A 29 -0.50 2.55 11.03
C ALA A 29 -1.23 3.68 11.77
N PHE A 30 -2.43 4.08 11.32
CA PHE A 30 -3.25 5.09 11.97
C PHE A 30 -3.54 4.74 13.43
N PHE A 31 -4.04 3.53 13.67
CA PHE A 31 -4.45 3.10 15.02
C PHE A 31 -3.27 2.84 15.96
N THR A 32 -2.05 2.72 15.44
CA THR A 32 -0.85 2.55 16.28
C THR A 32 -0.68 3.73 17.26
N ILE A 33 -0.95 4.96 16.83
CA ILE A 33 -0.77 6.16 17.66
C ILE A 33 -1.78 6.24 18.80
N PRO A 34 -3.11 6.24 18.59
CA PRO A 34 -4.05 6.29 19.69
C PRO A 34 -3.96 5.05 20.60
N TYR A 35 -3.64 3.89 20.05
CA TYR A 35 -3.41 2.67 20.82
C TYR A 35 -2.22 2.82 21.79
N ALA A 36 -1.09 3.37 21.31
CA ALA A 36 0.10 3.62 22.15
C ALA A 36 -0.21 4.60 23.29
N VAL A 37 -0.96 5.68 23.01
CA VAL A 37 -1.35 6.66 24.03
C VAL A 37 -2.28 6.04 25.08
N ILE A 38 -3.22 5.19 24.66
CA ILE A 38 -4.14 4.50 25.59
C ILE A 38 -3.36 3.56 26.51
N LEU A 39 -2.39 2.80 25.96
CA LEU A 39 -1.55 1.91 26.75
C LEU A 39 -0.65 2.69 27.73
N GLU A 40 -0.03 3.77 27.27
CA GLU A 40 0.83 4.61 28.12
C GLU A 40 0.06 5.22 29.30
N LYS A 41 -1.17 5.67 29.04
CA LYS A 41 -2.05 6.25 30.08
C LYS A 41 -2.78 5.20 30.92
N GLN A 42 -2.61 3.91 30.64
CA GLN A 42 -3.31 2.79 31.30
C GLN A 42 -4.84 2.93 31.29
N ILE A 43 -5.41 3.47 30.20
CA ILE A 43 -6.85 3.67 30.06
C ILE A 43 -7.47 2.41 29.43
N PRO A 44 -8.70 2.02 29.78
CA PRO A 44 -9.41 0.90 29.15
C PRO A 44 -9.54 1.08 27.63
N LEU A 45 -9.35 -0.01 26.88
CA LEU A 45 -9.54 -0.05 25.43
C LEU A 45 -11.04 -0.01 25.10
N THR A 46 -11.60 1.19 24.99
CA THR A 46 -13.00 1.43 24.61
C THR A 46 -13.07 2.39 23.44
N ILE A 47 -14.14 2.29 22.64
CA ILE A 47 -14.38 3.18 21.50
C ILE A 47 -14.41 4.65 21.94
N ASN A 48 -15.01 4.93 23.09
CA ASN A 48 -15.08 6.28 23.64
C ASN A 48 -13.70 6.84 23.97
N ASN A 49 -12.81 6.03 24.56
CA ASN A 49 -11.45 6.45 24.86
C ASN A 49 -10.62 6.66 23.60
N PHE A 50 -10.81 5.84 22.56
CA PHE A 50 -10.22 6.10 21.24
C PHE A 50 -10.69 7.43 20.66
N ALA A 51 -11.98 7.71 20.70
CA ALA A 51 -12.55 8.97 20.21
C ALA A 51 -12.01 10.17 21.01
N THR A 52 -11.92 10.04 22.35
CA THR A 52 -11.37 11.08 23.23
C THR A 52 -9.87 11.34 22.94
N VAL A 53 -9.08 10.30 22.74
CA VAL A 53 -7.66 10.44 22.38
C VAL A 53 -7.49 11.11 21.01
N LEU A 54 -8.31 10.72 20.03
CA LEU A 54 -8.27 11.30 18.69
C LEU A 54 -8.87 12.71 18.61
N SER A 55 -9.60 13.19 19.63
CA SER A 55 -10.05 14.59 19.68
C SER A 55 -8.90 15.58 19.95
N HIS A 56 -7.75 15.08 20.42
CA HIS A 56 -6.55 15.90 20.53
C HIS A 56 -5.87 16.06 19.16
N GLU A 57 -5.84 17.27 18.63
CA GLU A 57 -5.34 17.60 17.29
C GLU A 57 -3.92 17.06 17.03
N ALA A 58 -3.01 17.20 17.98
CA ALA A 58 -1.64 16.71 17.84
C ALA A 58 -1.56 15.18 17.67
N ILE A 59 -2.43 14.43 18.35
CA ILE A 59 -2.50 12.97 18.24
C ILE A 59 -3.12 12.58 16.92
N LEU A 60 -4.20 13.27 16.52
CA LEU A 60 -4.87 13.04 15.25
C LEU A 60 -3.93 13.30 14.08
N ASN A 61 -3.26 14.45 14.04
CA ASN A 61 -2.31 14.81 12.99
C ASN A 61 -1.19 13.78 12.88
N ARG A 62 -0.69 13.28 14.01
CA ARG A 62 0.35 12.24 14.01
C ARG A 62 -0.19 10.90 13.50
N ALA A 63 -1.40 10.49 13.91
CA ALA A 63 -2.03 9.27 13.41
C ALA A 63 -2.31 9.34 11.90
N GLN A 64 -2.80 10.48 11.41
CA GLN A 64 -3.01 10.75 9.99
C GLN A 64 -1.70 10.72 9.22
N THR A 65 -0.61 11.28 9.77
CA THR A 65 0.72 11.24 9.14
C THR A 65 1.22 9.82 8.99
N TYR A 66 1.02 8.95 9.98
CA TYR A 66 1.38 7.54 9.90
C TYR A 66 0.63 6.82 8.78
N ALA A 67 -0.71 6.98 8.72
CA ALA A 67 -1.53 6.39 7.67
C ALA A 67 -1.14 6.91 6.28
N PHE A 68 -0.97 8.23 6.15
CA PHE A 68 -0.58 8.89 4.90
C PHE A 68 0.79 8.41 4.40
N THR A 69 1.78 8.30 5.31
CA THR A 69 3.11 7.84 4.97
C THR A 69 3.09 6.38 4.50
N VAL A 70 2.39 5.49 5.22
CA VAL A 70 2.25 4.08 4.82
C VAL A 70 1.51 3.97 3.50
N LEU A 71 0.41 4.73 3.31
CA LEU A 71 -0.35 4.72 2.07
C LEU A 71 0.52 5.14 0.88
N GLY A 72 1.20 6.28 0.97
CA GLY A 72 2.06 6.79 -0.10
C GLY A 72 3.22 5.86 -0.44
N MET A 73 3.95 5.39 0.57
CA MET A 73 5.07 4.46 0.37
C MET A 73 4.62 3.10 -0.15
N SER A 74 3.47 2.57 0.32
CA SER A 74 2.92 1.31 -0.16
C SER A 74 2.59 1.36 -1.65
N GLN A 75 2.09 2.49 -2.14
CA GLN A 75 1.82 2.67 -3.57
C GLN A 75 3.10 2.66 -4.40
N LEU A 76 4.20 3.27 -3.91
CA LEU A 76 5.49 3.23 -4.58
C LEU A 76 6.03 1.79 -4.63
N PHE A 77 5.99 1.07 -3.52
CA PHE A 77 6.39 -0.33 -3.47
C PHE A 77 5.52 -1.23 -4.33
N HIS A 78 4.20 -1.01 -4.30
CA HIS A 78 3.26 -1.76 -5.13
C HIS A 78 3.53 -1.54 -6.64
N ALA A 79 3.82 -0.31 -7.05
CA ALA A 79 4.16 0.00 -8.44
C ALA A 79 5.41 -0.76 -8.92
N VAL A 80 6.40 -0.95 -8.05
CA VAL A 80 7.60 -1.76 -8.35
C VAL A 80 7.23 -3.23 -8.52
N GLY A 81 6.40 -3.79 -7.63
CA GLY A 81 5.95 -5.19 -7.69
C GLY A 81 5.08 -5.49 -8.90
N MET A 82 4.17 -4.58 -9.26
CA MET A 82 3.23 -4.75 -10.38
C MET A 82 3.87 -4.64 -11.77
N ARG A 83 5.14 -4.29 -11.86
CA ARG A 83 5.84 -4.20 -13.14
C ARG A 83 5.87 -5.51 -13.93
N ASP A 84 6.03 -6.63 -13.25
CA ASP A 84 5.93 -7.96 -13.86
C ASP A 84 5.33 -8.94 -12.84
N MET A 85 4.03 -9.16 -12.95
CA MET A 85 3.27 -10.03 -12.05
C MET A 85 3.69 -11.51 -12.08
N ARG A 86 4.58 -11.88 -13.00
CA ARG A 86 5.04 -13.28 -13.19
C ARG A 86 6.46 -13.53 -12.70
N LYS A 87 7.18 -12.47 -12.37
CA LYS A 87 8.57 -12.57 -11.92
C LYS A 87 8.71 -12.07 -10.50
N SER A 88 9.51 -12.80 -9.71
CA SER A 88 9.97 -12.33 -8.41
C SER A 88 10.69 -10.98 -8.54
N ILE A 89 10.46 -10.09 -7.59
CA ILE A 89 11.10 -8.77 -7.52
C ILE A 89 12.63 -8.91 -7.59
N PHE A 90 13.18 -9.94 -6.94
CA PHE A 90 14.63 -10.20 -6.93
C PHE A 90 15.19 -10.65 -8.28
N ARG A 91 14.34 -11.13 -9.20
CA ARG A 91 14.74 -11.55 -10.56
C ARG A 91 14.43 -10.52 -11.62
N MET A 92 13.79 -9.42 -11.25
CA MET A 92 13.51 -8.32 -12.17
C MET A 92 14.74 -7.44 -12.35
N ASN A 93 15.02 -7.05 -13.59
CA ASN A 93 16.04 -6.05 -13.85
C ASN A 93 15.46 -4.64 -13.65
N HIS A 94 15.56 -4.13 -12.41
CA HIS A 94 14.98 -2.84 -12.01
C HIS A 94 15.59 -1.66 -12.77
N PHE A 95 16.86 -1.74 -13.17
CA PHE A 95 17.58 -0.63 -13.79
C PHE A 95 17.23 -0.37 -15.26
N ASN A 96 16.51 -1.29 -15.92
CA ASN A 96 16.09 -1.10 -17.31
C ASN A 96 15.04 0.00 -17.50
N ASN A 97 14.29 0.37 -16.45
CA ASN A 97 13.28 1.43 -16.53
C ASN A 97 13.66 2.63 -15.67
N LYS A 98 14.50 3.49 -16.22
CA LYS A 98 14.98 4.70 -15.56
C LYS A 98 13.84 5.65 -15.16
N LEU A 99 12.78 5.69 -15.96
CA LEU A 99 11.62 6.56 -15.70
C LEU A 99 10.86 6.11 -14.45
N MET A 100 10.69 4.79 -14.26
CA MET A 100 10.05 4.24 -13.06
C MET A 100 10.88 4.51 -11.81
N ILE A 101 12.19 4.33 -11.89
CA ILE A 101 13.10 4.64 -10.77
C ILE A 101 13.01 6.12 -10.41
N ALA A 102 13.06 7.01 -11.41
CA ALA A 102 12.91 8.44 -11.19
C ALA A 102 11.56 8.78 -10.53
N ALA A 103 10.46 8.19 -10.99
CA ALA A 103 9.15 8.38 -10.40
C ALA A 103 9.10 7.90 -8.93
N CYS A 104 9.67 6.75 -8.61
CA CYS A 104 9.75 6.25 -7.23
C CYS A 104 10.59 7.17 -6.34
N VAL A 105 11.75 7.63 -6.83
CA VAL A 105 12.62 8.56 -6.09
C VAL A 105 11.91 9.88 -5.84
N ILE A 106 11.27 10.45 -6.86
CA ILE A 106 10.50 11.70 -6.73
C ILE A 106 9.34 11.50 -5.73
N GLY A 107 8.59 10.41 -5.84
CA GLY A 107 7.50 10.09 -4.92
C GLY A 107 7.98 9.96 -3.47
N PHE A 108 9.10 9.30 -3.23
CA PHE A 108 9.71 9.21 -1.90
C PHE A 108 10.17 10.58 -1.38
N LEU A 109 10.82 11.39 -2.23
CA LEU A 109 11.25 12.74 -1.85
C LEU A 109 10.07 13.65 -1.53
N LEU A 110 8.98 13.57 -2.29
CA LEU A 110 7.75 14.31 -2.00
C LEU A 110 7.13 13.87 -0.67
N GLN A 111 7.07 12.57 -0.42
CA GLN A 111 6.57 12.02 0.85
C GLN A 111 7.42 12.52 2.04
N PHE A 112 8.74 12.51 1.88
CA PHE A 112 9.67 13.03 2.88
C PHE A 112 9.48 14.54 3.08
N ALA A 113 9.37 15.31 2.00
CA ALA A 113 9.20 16.76 2.06
C ALA A 113 7.94 17.17 2.83
N VAL A 114 6.82 16.49 2.62
CA VAL A 114 5.52 16.79 3.28
C VAL A 114 5.57 16.53 4.78
N THR A 115 6.45 15.65 5.27
CA THR A 115 6.57 15.34 6.70
C THR A 115 7.72 16.07 7.39
N GLU A 116 8.71 16.59 6.63
CA GLU A 116 9.93 17.14 7.21
C GLU A 116 10.10 18.63 6.97
N ILE A 117 9.52 19.19 5.90
CA ILE A 117 9.64 20.63 5.61
C ILE A 117 8.56 21.41 6.37
N PRO A 118 8.91 22.34 7.27
CA PRO A 118 7.95 23.02 8.15
C PRO A 118 6.78 23.70 7.43
N PHE A 119 7.03 24.31 6.29
CA PHE A 119 5.98 24.94 5.46
C PHE A 119 4.98 23.89 4.95
N LEU A 120 5.46 22.73 4.50
CA LEU A 120 4.60 21.66 3.97
C LEU A 120 3.89 20.93 5.11
N THR A 121 4.56 20.68 6.23
CA THR A 121 3.91 20.07 7.41
C THR A 121 2.76 20.92 7.91
N ALA A 122 2.91 22.24 7.96
CA ALA A 122 1.83 23.15 8.32
C ALA A 122 0.70 23.17 7.29
N ALA A 123 1.03 23.14 5.99
CA ALA A 123 0.03 23.17 4.92
C ALA A 123 -0.79 21.87 4.83
N PHE A 124 -0.17 20.71 5.09
CA PHE A 124 -0.80 19.39 5.00
C PHE A 124 -1.31 18.84 6.34
N GLY A 125 -1.06 19.53 7.46
CA GLY A 125 -1.43 19.08 8.80
C GLY A 125 -0.69 17.79 9.19
N THR A 126 0.53 17.57 8.68
CA THR A 126 1.35 16.41 9.00
C THR A 126 2.21 16.66 10.22
N ALA A 127 2.71 15.61 10.84
CA ALA A 127 3.64 15.66 11.96
C ALA A 127 5.03 15.21 11.51
N HIS A 128 6.06 15.79 12.11
CA HIS A 128 7.44 15.37 11.91
C HIS A 128 7.67 13.94 12.38
N LEU A 129 8.41 13.15 11.59
CA LEU A 129 8.69 11.74 11.86
C LEU A 129 10.17 11.54 12.21
N SER A 130 10.43 10.84 13.29
CA SER A 130 11.79 10.40 13.63
C SER A 130 12.26 9.32 12.64
N LEU A 131 13.58 9.13 12.53
CA LEU A 131 14.17 8.09 11.69
C LEU A 131 13.67 6.67 12.05
N ARG A 132 13.42 6.41 13.34
CA ARG A 132 12.88 5.12 13.80
C ARG A 132 11.46 4.90 13.31
N GLU A 133 10.66 5.95 13.28
CA GLU A 133 9.28 5.90 12.75
C GLU A 133 9.30 5.70 11.24
N TRP A 134 10.15 6.43 10.52
CA TRP A 134 10.36 6.22 9.09
C TRP A 134 10.71 4.78 8.76
N LEU A 135 11.62 4.15 9.50
CA LEU A 135 11.98 2.74 9.30
C LEU A 135 10.82 1.80 9.56
N ARG A 136 10.08 2.00 10.67
CA ARG A 136 8.91 1.16 11.01
C ARG A 136 7.80 1.28 9.96
N LEU A 137 7.48 2.50 9.55
CA LEU A 137 6.45 2.76 8.54
C LEU A 137 6.89 2.25 7.16
N GLY A 138 8.19 2.36 6.81
CA GLY A 138 8.76 1.80 5.60
C GLY A 138 8.65 0.28 5.53
N ILE A 139 8.96 -0.43 6.62
CA ILE A 139 8.79 -1.89 6.73
C ILE A 139 7.31 -2.25 6.57
N LEU A 140 6.41 -1.54 7.22
CA LEU A 140 4.97 -1.77 7.12
C LEU A 140 4.48 -1.51 5.69
N ALA A 141 4.94 -0.44 5.05
CA ALA A 141 4.61 -0.08 3.69
C ALA A 141 5.12 -1.08 2.64
N ALA A 142 6.13 -1.89 2.97
CA ALA A 142 6.67 -2.93 2.09
C ALA A 142 5.81 -4.22 2.04
N PHE A 143 4.74 -4.32 2.83
CA PHE A 143 3.85 -5.49 2.83
C PHE A 143 3.30 -5.88 1.45
N PRO A 144 2.91 -4.95 0.55
CA PRO A 144 2.50 -5.31 -0.80
C PRO A 144 3.57 -6.04 -1.61
N LEU A 145 4.86 -5.74 -1.39
CA LEU A 145 5.95 -6.48 -2.00
C LEU A 145 6.03 -7.92 -1.48
N LEU A 146 5.88 -8.12 -0.16
CA LEU A 146 5.83 -9.45 0.44
C LEU A 146 4.64 -10.25 -0.08
N ALA A 147 3.46 -9.61 -0.20
CA ALA A 147 2.28 -10.24 -0.76
C ALA A 147 2.51 -10.67 -2.22
N HIS A 148 3.20 -9.84 -3.02
CA HIS A 148 3.58 -10.16 -4.39
C HIS A 148 4.49 -11.40 -4.45
N GLU A 149 5.54 -11.47 -3.63
CA GLU A 149 6.46 -12.62 -3.57
C GLU A 149 5.73 -13.90 -3.13
N LEU A 150 4.87 -13.82 -2.11
CA LEU A 150 4.08 -14.95 -1.66
C LEU A 150 3.11 -15.45 -2.75
N MET A 151 2.49 -14.55 -3.49
CA MET A 151 1.61 -14.92 -4.61
C MET A 151 2.37 -15.67 -5.69
N ILE A 152 3.59 -15.25 -6.03
CA ILE A 152 4.45 -15.95 -6.98
C ILE A 152 4.87 -17.33 -6.43
N LEU A 153 5.31 -17.36 -5.18
CA LEU A 153 5.78 -18.61 -4.53
C LEU A 153 4.68 -19.68 -4.49
N PHE A 154 3.45 -19.27 -4.18
CA PHE A 154 2.29 -20.20 -4.14
C PHE A 154 1.63 -20.39 -5.52
N SER A 155 2.22 -19.89 -6.61
CA SER A 155 1.64 -19.93 -7.97
C SER A 155 0.20 -19.42 -8.01
N PHE A 156 -0.13 -18.46 -7.18
CA PHE A 156 -1.46 -17.84 -7.12
C PHE A 156 -1.56 -16.82 -8.25
N ASP A 157 -1.85 -17.31 -9.46
CA ASP A 157 -1.91 -16.50 -10.67
C ASP A 157 -3.37 -16.11 -10.96
N PHE A 158 -3.77 -14.93 -10.53
CA PHE A 158 -5.09 -14.37 -10.82
C PHE A 158 -5.36 -14.29 -12.33
N VAL A 159 -4.32 -14.05 -13.12
CA VAL A 159 -4.40 -13.93 -14.59
C VAL A 159 -4.65 -15.29 -15.25
N LYS A 160 -4.04 -16.37 -14.73
CA LYS A 160 -4.22 -17.72 -15.25
C LYS A 160 -5.65 -18.26 -15.08
N LYS A 161 -6.29 -17.87 -13.95
CA LYS A 161 -7.65 -18.30 -13.64
C LYS A 161 -8.69 -17.61 -14.54
N GLY A 162 -8.45 -16.36 -14.93
CA GLY A 162 -9.29 -15.60 -15.86
C GLY A 162 -9.23 -16.15 -17.28
N ASN A 163 -8.03 -16.41 -17.80
CA ASN A 163 -7.85 -16.94 -19.16
C ASN A 163 -8.40 -18.37 -19.32
N ARG A 164 -8.40 -19.19 -18.26
CA ARG A 164 -9.01 -20.53 -18.29
C ARG A 164 -10.53 -20.46 -18.42
N LYS A 165 -11.19 -19.50 -17.73
CA LYS A 165 -12.65 -19.29 -17.86
C LYS A 165 -13.03 -18.78 -19.23
N HIS A 166 -12.28 -17.84 -19.81
CA HIS A 166 -12.52 -17.33 -21.15
C HIS A 166 -12.35 -18.39 -22.25
N LYS A 167 -11.34 -19.28 -22.14
CA LYS A 167 -11.17 -20.38 -23.07
C LYS A 167 -12.30 -21.43 -22.97
N LEU A 168 -12.79 -21.69 -21.78
CA LEU A 168 -13.92 -22.61 -21.60
C LEU A 168 -15.22 -22.03 -22.17
N GLN A 169 -15.48 -20.75 -21.99
CA GLN A 169 -16.64 -20.09 -22.57
C GLN A 169 -16.57 -19.97 -24.12
N ALA A 170 -15.39 -19.71 -24.68
CA ALA A 170 -15.22 -19.65 -26.12
C ALA A 170 -15.44 -21.02 -26.77
N ASN A 171 -15.00 -22.10 -26.14
CA ASN A 171 -15.22 -23.46 -26.66
C ASN A 171 -16.68 -23.90 -26.59
N THR A 172 -17.44 -23.52 -25.56
CA THR A 172 -18.87 -23.83 -25.44
C THR A 172 -19.73 -23.07 -26.45
N VAL A 173 -19.30 -21.89 -26.90
CA VAL A 173 -20.01 -21.10 -27.93
C VAL A 173 -19.69 -21.59 -29.36
N SER A 174 -18.54 -22.25 -29.57
CA SER A 174 -18.17 -22.82 -30.88
C SER A 174 -18.76 -24.21 -31.14
N GLU A 175 -19.32 -24.88 -30.13
CA GLU A 175 -19.95 -26.20 -30.19
C GLU A 175 -21.50 -26.14 -30.22
N SER A 176 -22.08 -24.94 -30.15
CA SER A 176 -23.52 -24.67 -30.29
C SER A 176 -23.84 -24.04 -31.62
#